data_3ada970b25e9e686d380e69c93d2397a
#
_entry.id   3ada970b25e9e686d380e69c93d2397a
#
_cell.length_a   1.000
_cell.length_b   1.000
_cell.length_c   1.000
_cell.angle_alpha   90.00
_cell.angle_beta   90.00
_cell.angle_gamma   90.00
#
_symmetry.space_group_name_H-M   'P 1'
#
loop_
_entity.id
_entity.type
_entity.pdbx_description
1 polymer ?
#
loop_
_entity_poly.entity_id
_entity_poly.type
_entity_poly.pdbx_seq_one_letter_code
_entity_poly.pdbx_strand_id
1 'polypeptide(L)'
;MAYLSGLVVRASDQGRLVADMESFGSDMFLEAGAARVRVMQNVMGGDQAGEINIACEWDSLDAAMRAPGDLREKQEMIDSMQAAGVQTLRRSLISIEAERGTQEGEFASLLVHSGNPLDPATMNANLDQNWAHTCKAVRTASCMVEA
;
A
#
# COMPACT_ATOMS: atom_id res chain seq x y z
N MET A 1 -12.83 -0.66 11.32
CA MET A 1 -11.39 -0.99 11.28
C MET A 1 -10.99 -0.88 9.82
N ALA A 2 -9.96 -0.14 9.51
CA ALA A 2 -9.47 0.03 8.15
C ALA A 2 -8.34 -0.95 7.86
N TYR A 3 -8.21 -1.33 6.58
CA TYR A 3 -7.19 -2.25 6.11
C TYR A 3 -6.37 -1.58 5.01
N LEU A 4 -5.11 -1.96 4.90
CA LEU A 4 -4.22 -1.52 3.85
C LEU A 4 -3.70 -2.75 3.10
N SER A 5 -3.98 -2.85 1.81
CA SER A 5 -3.32 -3.82 0.95
C SER A 5 -2.13 -3.16 0.26
N GLY A 6 -1.02 -3.85 0.23
CA GLY A 6 0.19 -3.45 -0.46
C GLY A 6 0.53 -4.46 -1.56
N LEU A 7 0.76 -3.98 -2.77
CA LEU A 7 1.31 -4.74 -3.87
C LEU A 7 2.64 -4.12 -4.27
N VAL A 8 3.72 -4.84 -4.04
CA VAL A 8 5.07 -4.41 -4.42
C VAL A 8 5.45 -5.10 -5.72
N VAL A 9 5.82 -4.30 -6.70
CA VAL A 9 6.16 -4.77 -8.04
C VAL A 9 7.47 -4.18 -8.55
N ARG A 10 8.10 -4.85 -9.49
CA ARG A 10 9.05 -4.29 -10.45
C ARG A 10 8.42 -4.27 -11.81
N ALA A 11 8.71 -3.22 -12.58
CA ALA A 11 8.28 -3.09 -13.96
C ALA A 11 9.47 -2.80 -14.85
N SER A 12 9.51 -3.43 -16.03
CA SER A 12 10.53 -3.13 -17.03
C SER A 12 10.34 -1.71 -17.62
N ASP A 13 9.08 -1.29 -17.71
CA ASP A 13 8.69 0.08 -18.08
C ASP A 13 7.89 0.72 -16.94
N GLN A 14 8.63 1.32 -15.98
CA GLN A 14 8.04 1.98 -14.83
C GLN A 14 7.21 3.20 -15.21
N GLY A 15 7.68 3.97 -16.21
CA GLY A 15 6.98 5.16 -16.66
C GLY A 15 5.60 4.82 -17.22
N ARG A 16 5.52 3.75 -18.00
CA ARG A 16 4.25 3.24 -18.51
C ARG A 16 3.32 2.79 -17.38
N LEU A 17 3.82 1.99 -16.44
CA LEU A 17 3.00 1.54 -15.31
C LEU A 17 2.41 2.71 -14.53
N VAL A 18 3.23 3.72 -14.21
CA VAL A 18 2.76 4.91 -13.48
C VAL A 18 1.71 5.67 -14.30
N ALA A 19 1.95 5.89 -15.59
CA ALA A 19 1.01 6.58 -16.47
C ALA A 19 -0.33 5.82 -16.60
N ASP A 20 -0.29 4.49 -16.76
CA ASP A 20 -1.50 3.66 -16.81
C ASP A 20 -2.26 3.70 -15.48
N MET A 21 -1.56 3.67 -14.34
CA MET A 21 -2.18 3.81 -13.02
C MET A 21 -2.82 5.19 -12.81
N GLU A 22 -2.23 6.25 -13.33
CA GLU A 22 -2.80 7.61 -13.27
C GLU A 22 -4.01 7.76 -14.21
N SER A 23 -4.00 7.12 -15.37
CA SER A 23 -5.04 7.29 -16.39
C SER A 23 -6.31 6.47 -16.12
N PHE A 24 -6.18 5.23 -15.62
CA PHE A 24 -7.32 4.33 -15.40
C PHE A 24 -7.13 3.33 -14.23
N GLY A 25 -5.88 2.93 -13.96
CA GLY A 25 -5.63 1.87 -12.99
C GLY A 25 -6.11 2.20 -11.58
N SER A 26 -5.88 3.42 -11.11
CA SER A 26 -6.37 3.87 -9.79
C SER A 26 -7.90 3.85 -9.71
N ASP A 27 -8.58 4.28 -10.78
CA ASP A 27 -10.05 4.27 -10.83
C ASP A 27 -10.61 2.84 -10.77
N MET A 28 -9.95 1.87 -11.38
CA MET A 28 -10.34 0.46 -11.29
C MET A 28 -10.28 -0.08 -9.86
N PHE A 29 -9.27 0.32 -9.07
CA PHE A 29 -9.21 -0.04 -7.65
C PHE A 29 -10.31 0.65 -6.83
N LEU A 30 -10.62 1.92 -7.13
CA LEU A 30 -11.71 2.64 -6.48
C LEU A 30 -13.07 1.99 -6.81
N GLU A 31 -13.30 1.60 -8.07
CA GLU A 31 -14.48 0.86 -8.49
C GLU A 31 -14.60 -0.51 -7.80
N ALA A 32 -13.47 -1.18 -7.54
CA ALA A 32 -13.44 -2.43 -6.79
C ALA A 32 -13.66 -2.25 -5.27
N GLY A 33 -13.86 -1.01 -4.82
CA GLY A 33 -14.24 -0.67 -3.44
C GLY A 33 -13.10 -0.17 -2.57
N ALA A 34 -11.95 0.18 -3.13
CA ALA A 34 -10.90 0.87 -2.37
C ALA A 34 -11.36 2.27 -1.97
N ALA A 35 -11.14 2.66 -0.73
CA ALA A 35 -11.40 4.02 -0.25
C ALA A 35 -10.33 5.01 -0.73
N ARG A 36 -9.12 4.52 -0.95
CA ARG A 36 -7.98 5.29 -1.42
C ARG A 36 -6.98 4.40 -2.14
N VAL A 37 -6.32 4.95 -3.15
CA VAL A 37 -5.22 4.31 -3.88
C VAL A 37 -4.02 5.24 -3.88
N ARG A 38 -2.84 4.69 -3.65
CA ARG A 38 -1.57 5.40 -3.76
C ARG A 38 -0.58 4.55 -4.54
N VAL A 39 0.09 5.18 -5.48
CA VAL A 39 1.21 4.58 -6.21
C VAL A 39 2.48 5.30 -5.78
N MET A 40 3.42 4.57 -5.24
CA MET A 40 4.66 5.10 -4.67
C MET A 40 5.85 4.34 -5.22
N GLN A 41 6.96 5.03 -5.43
CA GLN A 41 8.21 4.42 -5.84
C GLN A 41 9.25 4.52 -4.72
N ASN A 42 9.95 3.43 -4.46
CA ASN A 42 11.09 3.44 -3.54
C ASN A 42 12.26 4.20 -4.18
N VAL A 43 12.52 5.39 -3.70
CA VAL A 43 13.65 6.22 -4.18
C VAL A 43 14.95 5.93 -3.44
N MET A 44 14.85 5.40 -2.21
CA MET A 44 15.97 4.90 -1.39
C MET A 44 15.55 3.61 -0.70
N GLY A 45 16.50 2.74 -0.41
CA GLY A 45 16.22 1.47 0.27
C GLY A 45 17.14 0.32 -0.18
N GLY A 46 18.34 0.62 -0.64
CA GLY A 46 19.28 -0.39 -1.11
C GLY A 46 18.70 -1.17 -2.31
N ASP A 47 18.64 -2.49 -2.19
CA ASP A 47 18.16 -3.38 -3.26
C ASP A 47 16.66 -3.19 -3.60
N GLN A 48 15.91 -2.50 -2.74
CA GLN A 48 14.50 -2.18 -2.97
C GLN A 48 14.30 -0.86 -3.76
N ALA A 49 15.36 -0.11 -4.04
CA ALA A 49 15.26 1.10 -4.84
C ALA A 49 14.70 0.79 -6.24
N GLY A 50 13.73 1.57 -6.68
CA GLY A 50 13.03 1.37 -7.96
C GLY A 50 11.82 0.43 -7.87
N GLU A 51 11.54 -0.21 -6.73
CA GLU A 51 10.29 -0.95 -6.55
C GLU A 51 9.10 0.03 -6.50
N ILE A 52 7.98 -0.39 -7.08
CA ILE A 52 6.73 0.37 -7.07
C ILE A 52 5.78 -0.31 -6.09
N ASN A 53 5.22 0.50 -5.19
CA ASN A 53 4.22 0.09 -4.22
C ASN A 53 2.86 0.64 -4.65
N ILE A 54 1.90 -0.25 -4.88
CA ILE A 54 0.49 0.09 -5.07
C ILE A 54 -0.21 -0.23 -3.75
N ALA A 55 -0.57 0.83 -3.02
CA ALA A 55 -1.20 0.74 -1.71
C ALA A 55 -2.67 1.16 -1.80
N CYS A 56 -3.57 0.29 -1.34
CA CYS A 56 -5.01 0.55 -1.34
C CYS A 56 -5.57 0.44 0.07
N GLU A 57 -6.37 1.42 0.47
CA GLU A 57 -7.11 1.41 1.72
C GLU A 57 -8.52 0.87 1.52
N TRP A 58 -9.00 0.09 2.48
CA TRP A 58 -10.28 -0.61 2.44
C TRP A 58 -11.01 -0.45 3.76
N ASP A 59 -12.33 -0.24 3.69
CA ASP A 59 -13.18 -0.13 4.88
C ASP A 59 -13.49 -1.50 5.50
N SER A 60 -13.31 -2.58 4.74
CA SER A 60 -13.56 -3.93 5.23
C SER A 60 -12.57 -4.95 4.67
N LEU A 61 -12.36 -6.01 5.45
CA LEU A 61 -11.56 -7.15 5.03
C LEU A 61 -12.14 -7.83 3.79
N ASP A 62 -13.47 -7.97 3.73
CA ASP A 62 -14.16 -8.60 2.60
C ASP A 62 -13.92 -7.86 1.29
N ALA A 63 -13.94 -6.52 1.30
CA ALA A 63 -13.63 -5.72 0.12
C ALA A 63 -12.17 -5.94 -0.33
N ALA A 64 -11.23 -5.88 0.62
CA ALA A 64 -9.81 -6.11 0.35
C ALA A 64 -9.52 -7.49 -0.25
N MET A 65 -10.27 -8.52 0.19
CA MET A 65 -10.07 -9.90 -0.28
C MET A 65 -10.73 -10.17 -1.64
N ARG A 66 -11.83 -9.48 -1.98
CA ARG A 66 -12.50 -9.64 -3.28
C ARG A 66 -11.83 -8.89 -4.41
N ALA A 67 -11.37 -7.68 -4.15
CA ALA A 67 -10.81 -6.79 -5.17
C ALA A 67 -9.74 -7.42 -6.09
N PRO A 68 -8.80 -8.25 -5.61
CA PRO A 68 -7.85 -8.90 -6.50
C PRO A 68 -8.48 -9.84 -7.53
N GLY A 69 -9.62 -10.46 -7.20
CA GLY A 69 -10.41 -11.27 -8.12
C GLY A 69 -11.02 -10.39 -9.21
N ASP A 70 -11.73 -9.35 -8.79
CA ASP A 70 -12.44 -8.43 -9.68
C ASP A 70 -11.47 -7.74 -10.66
N LEU A 71 -10.28 -7.36 -10.19
CA LEU A 71 -9.25 -6.73 -11.02
C LEU A 71 -8.61 -7.68 -12.04
N ARG A 72 -8.51 -8.99 -11.71
CA ARG A 72 -7.99 -10.00 -12.65
C ARG A 72 -8.95 -10.28 -13.80
N GLU A 73 -10.20 -9.88 -13.71
CA GLU A 73 -11.19 -10.00 -14.80
C GLU A 73 -11.15 -8.78 -15.74
N LYS A 74 -10.47 -7.70 -15.36
CA LYS A 74 -10.33 -6.49 -16.16
C LYS A 74 -9.20 -6.65 -17.18
N GLN A 75 -9.56 -6.86 -18.45
CA GLN A 75 -8.58 -7.09 -19.54
C GLN A 75 -7.59 -5.93 -19.69
N GLU A 76 -8.06 -4.70 -19.56
CA GLU A 76 -7.21 -3.50 -19.64
C GLU A 76 -6.11 -3.47 -18.57
N MET A 77 -6.41 -3.92 -17.35
CA MET A 77 -5.41 -4.07 -16.28
C MET A 77 -4.38 -5.15 -16.62
N ILE A 78 -4.83 -6.28 -17.15
CA ILE A 78 -3.95 -7.38 -17.57
C ILE A 78 -3.00 -6.90 -18.66
N ASP A 79 -3.52 -6.25 -19.69
CA ASP A 79 -2.76 -5.76 -20.83
C ASP A 79 -1.72 -4.70 -20.41
N SER A 80 -2.10 -3.79 -19.50
CA SER A 80 -1.19 -2.80 -18.93
C SER A 80 -0.04 -3.45 -18.16
N MET A 81 -0.36 -4.38 -17.27
CA MET A 81 0.64 -5.09 -16.48
C MET A 81 1.62 -5.88 -17.36
N GLN A 82 1.13 -6.54 -18.40
CA GLN A 82 1.96 -7.27 -19.36
C GLN A 82 2.83 -6.32 -20.19
N ALA A 83 2.27 -5.24 -20.70
CA ALA A 83 2.99 -4.27 -21.51
C ALA A 83 4.08 -3.52 -20.74
N ALA A 84 3.85 -3.25 -19.44
CA ALA A 84 4.84 -2.67 -18.55
C ALA A 84 5.87 -3.70 -18.05
N GLY A 85 5.70 -4.99 -18.35
CA GLY A 85 6.58 -6.05 -17.87
C GLY A 85 6.60 -6.18 -16.35
N VAL A 86 5.41 -6.14 -15.74
CA VAL A 86 5.25 -6.14 -14.28
C VAL A 86 5.55 -7.51 -13.69
N GLN A 87 6.42 -7.53 -12.70
CA GLN A 87 6.69 -8.68 -11.85
C GLN A 87 6.24 -8.37 -10.42
N THR A 88 5.32 -9.14 -9.90
CA THR A 88 4.91 -9.05 -8.49
C THR A 88 6.01 -9.64 -7.61
N LEU A 89 6.48 -8.85 -6.65
CA LEU A 89 7.49 -9.25 -5.69
C LEU A 89 6.88 -9.68 -4.35
N ARG A 90 5.88 -8.90 -3.89
CA ARG A 90 5.28 -9.13 -2.57
C ARG A 90 3.85 -8.59 -2.55
N ARG A 91 3.01 -9.27 -1.80
CA ARG A 91 1.68 -8.80 -1.42
C ARG A 91 1.56 -8.82 0.08
N SER A 92 0.90 -7.82 0.65
CA SER A 92 0.60 -7.75 2.07
C SER A 92 -0.80 -7.21 2.29
N LEU A 93 -1.43 -7.68 3.35
CA LEU A 93 -2.68 -7.13 3.86
C LEU A 93 -2.45 -6.80 5.33
N ILE A 94 -2.72 -5.56 5.69
CA ILE A 94 -2.34 -4.96 6.96
C ILE A 94 -3.60 -4.39 7.61
N SER A 95 -3.81 -4.66 8.89
CA SER A 95 -4.80 -3.94 9.70
C SER A 95 -4.19 -2.65 10.22
N ILE A 96 -4.93 -1.55 10.08
CA ILE A 96 -4.49 -0.26 10.63
C ILE A 96 -4.93 -0.20 12.09
N GLU A 97 -3.97 -0.28 13.00
CA GLU A 97 -4.23 -0.36 14.43
C GLU A 97 -4.30 1.02 15.09
N ALA A 98 -3.51 1.95 14.62
CA ALA A 98 -3.50 3.32 15.14
C ALA A 98 -2.96 4.31 14.11
N GLU A 99 -3.48 5.52 14.15
CA GLU A 99 -3.12 6.57 13.19
C GLU A 99 -3.11 7.93 13.88
N ARG A 100 -2.18 8.79 13.49
CA ARG A 100 -2.08 10.19 13.90
C ARG A 100 -1.80 11.06 12.68
N GLY A 101 -2.42 12.25 12.65
CA GLY A 101 -2.23 13.25 11.60
C GLY A 101 -2.88 12.89 10.27
N THR A 102 -2.35 13.45 9.18
CA THR A 102 -2.84 13.21 7.82
C THR A 102 -1.84 12.40 7.02
N GLN A 103 -2.32 11.62 6.06
CA GLN A 103 -1.52 10.78 5.18
C GLN A 103 -1.38 11.39 3.76
N GLU A 104 -1.30 12.72 3.67
CA GLU A 104 -1.35 13.47 2.41
C GLU A 104 0.02 13.94 1.89
N GLY A 105 1.11 13.47 2.46
CA GLY A 105 2.46 13.86 2.04
C GLY A 105 2.84 13.25 0.69
N GLU A 106 3.72 13.95 -0.05
CA GLU A 106 4.36 13.44 -1.28
C GLU A 106 5.31 12.27 -1.01
N PHE A 107 5.93 12.26 0.15
CA PHE A 107 6.93 11.25 0.55
C PHE A 107 6.47 10.50 1.78
N ALA A 108 6.78 9.23 1.83
CA ALA A 108 6.55 8.37 2.99
C ALA A 108 7.82 7.61 3.33
N SER A 109 8.06 7.41 4.63
CA SER A 109 9.07 6.49 5.13
C SER A 109 8.37 5.31 5.78
N LEU A 110 8.71 4.11 5.35
CA LEU A 110 8.17 2.87 5.92
C LEU A 110 9.26 2.20 6.75
N LEU A 111 8.95 1.96 8.01
CA LEU A 111 9.80 1.21 8.92
C LEU A 111 9.10 -0.10 9.29
N VAL A 112 9.71 -1.21 8.93
CA VAL A 112 9.16 -2.54 9.17
C VAL A 112 9.94 -3.21 10.30
N HIS A 113 9.22 -3.64 11.33
CA HIS A 113 9.77 -4.41 12.45
C HIS A 113 9.12 -5.79 12.49
N SER A 114 9.92 -6.81 12.73
CA SER A 114 9.43 -8.14 13.06
C SER A 114 9.48 -8.36 14.57
N GLY A 115 8.51 -9.06 15.12
CA GLY A 115 8.42 -9.34 16.54
C GLY A 115 6.99 -9.69 16.97
N ASN A 116 6.78 -9.80 18.26
CA ASN A 116 5.43 -9.99 18.79
C ASN A 116 4.61 -8.70 18.60
N PRO A 117 3.33 -8.82 18.24
CA PRO A 117 2.44 -7.67 18.17
C PRO A 117 2.38 -6.93 19.51
N LEU A 118 2.42 -5.61 19.48
CA LEU A 118 2.18 -4.79 20.64
C LEU A 118 0.68 -4.75 20.93
N ASP A 119 0.31 -4.68 22.20
CA ASP A 119 -1.07 -4.41 22.56
C ASP A 119 -1.45 -2.97 22.16
N PRO A 120 -2.76 -2.71 21.91
CA PRO A 120 -3.21 -1.41 21.41
C PRO A 120 -2.86 -0.22 22.32
N ALA A 121 -2.83 -0.42 23.65
CA ALA A 121 -2.51 0.65 24.59
C ALA A 121 -1.03 1.05 24.48
N THR A 122 -0.13 0.07 24.44
CA THR A 122 1.31 0.28 24.24
C THR A 122 1.59 0.93 22.89
N MET A 123 0.90 0.48 21.85
CA MET A 123 1.04 1.01 20.49
C MET A 123 0.64 2.49 20.42
N ASN A 124 -0.51 2.85 21.01
CA ASN A 124 -0.96 4.24 21.07
C ASN A 124 -0.02 5.12 21.91
N ALA A 125 0.46 4.63 23.05
CA ALA A 125 1.43 5.35 23.87
C ALA A 125 2.74 5.63 23.12
N ASN A 126 3.24 4.65 22.38
CA ASN A 126 4.42 4.82 21.53
C ASN A 126 4.21 5.86 20.42
N LEU A 127 3.04 5.85 19.77
CA LEU A 127 2.71 6.86 18.78
C LEU A 127 2.66 8.26 19.40
N ASP A 128 2.00 8.43 20.53
CA ASP A 128 1.88 9.72 21.20
C ASP A 128 3.24 10.25 21.67
N GLN A 129 4.10 9.35 22.18
CA GLN A 129 5.46 9.71 22.59
C GLN A 129 6.32 10.17 21.41
N ASN A 130 6.17 9.54 20.26
CA ASN A 130 6.97 9.84 19.07
C ASN A 130 6.37 10.93 18.17
N TRP A 131 5.11 11.28 18.39
CA TRP A 131 4.37 12.23 17.56
C TRP A 131 5.09 13.56 17.35
N ALA A 132 5.65 14.13 18.41
CA ALA A 132 6.37 15.40 18.35
C ALA A 132 7.64 15.36 17.47
N HIS A 133 8.16 14.17 17.21
CA HIS A 133 9.40 13.93 16.46
C HIS A 133 9.15 13.41 15.04
N THR A 134 7.91 13.21 14.66
CA THR A 134 7.53 12.72 13.32
C THR A 134 7.18 13.86 12.38
N CYS A 135 7.00 13.55 11.11
CA CYS A 135 6.62 14.49 10.06
C CYS A 135 5.12 14.83 10.07
N LYS A 136 4.45 14.77 11.22
CA LYS A 136 3.02 15.07 11.41
C LYS A 136 2.06 14.09 10.72
N ALA A 137 2.56 12.95 10.31
CA ALA A 137 1.75 11.83 9.84
C ALA A 137 2.45 10.55 10.24
N VAL A 138 1.81 9.74 11.06
CA VAL A 138 2.33 8.42 11.44
C VAL A 138 1.20 7.41 11.50
N ARG A 139 1.47 6.24 10.96
CA ARG A 139 0.55 5.12 10.97
C ARG A 139 1.28 3.89 11.46
N THR A 140 0.69 3.22 12.41
CA THR A 140 1.13 1.90 12.86
C THR A 140 0.14 0.86 12.40
N ALA A 141 0.64 -0.20 11.82
CA ALA A 141 -0.18 -1.26 11.26
C ALA A 141 0.43 -2.64 11.55
N SER A 142 -0.41 -3.65 11.62
CA SER A 142 0.01 -5.04 11.76
C SER A 142 -0.20 -5.79 10.45
N CYS A 143 0.82 -6.51 10.00
CA CYS A 143 0.68 -7.37 8.84
C CYS A 143 -0.21 -8.57 9.20
N MET A 144 -1.29 -8.74 8.44
CA MET A 144 -2.21 -9.87 8.61
C MET A 144 -1.85 -11.04 7.70
N VAL A 145 -1.48 -10.73 6.46
CA VAL A 145 -1.13 -11.72 5.44
C VAL A 145 0.02 -11.17 4.60
N GLU A 146 1.04 -11.98 4.44
CA GLU A 146 2.13 -11.75 3.51
C GLU A 146 2.26 -12.97 2.59
N ALA A 147 2.32 -12.74 1.30
CA ALA A 147 2.39 -13.77 0.28
C ALA A 147 3.45 -13.42 -0.78
#